data_55059573d775a1bf8e0c1ff48f60ca7b
#
_entry.id   55059573d775a1bf8e0c1ff48f60ca7b
#
_cell.length_a   1.000
_cell.length_b   1.000
_cell.length_c   1.000
_cell.angle_alpha   90.00
_cell.angle_beta   90.00
_cell.angle_gamma   90.00
#
_symmetry.space_group_name_H-M   'P 1'
#
loop_
_entity.id
_entity.type
_entity.pdbx_description
1 polymer ?
#
loop_
_entity_poly.entity_id
_entity_poly.type
_entity_poly.pdbx_seq_one_letter_code
_entity_poly.pdbx_strand_id
1 'polypeptide(L)'
;MKTRFSETCETAIFFSAFFLGGDLVATSGEANGITFQLSNINSTMAAFGPTVSDADLAKLKVGDEVRVDNSNFLAVQTIYRHQVPDGHLAGWQMFEDADGKPVYPQRPMLLGPVFTQGAAGTLPTGNIHGKVILCCSLMDREAFAWQGDWYRQQVARSLGPWTDQNMRLWYTDNALHGDQEDQLDDKTHAVPYNGVLQQALLDLSQWVEKGIEPALSTDYRIENAQVIVPETANERRGIQPVVKATILGDDKKGLITHGGKRIDVKRGASVEIRCVAEVPAGQGKVMLAQVSYDGKDYSEEIDLSNAAFSVDGSRVEFTICHQFKDRGTFFPTVRVASQRKVDPSSPFARIYNLDRVRVVVK
;
A
#
# COMPACT_ATOMS: atom_id res chain seq x y z
N MET A 1 0.65 -8.23 -35.56
CA MET A 1 0.36 -9.28 -36.61
C MET A 1 -0.52 -10.36 -35.97
N LYS A 2 -1.54 -10.84 -36.67
CA LYS A 2 -2.47 -11.85 -36.14
C LYS A 2 -2.31 -13.11 -36.96
N THR A 3 -1.85 -14.18 -36.32
CA THR A 3 -1.64 -15.48 -37.00
C THR A 3 -2.79 -16.42 -36.63
N ARG A 4 -3.38 -17.12 -37.63
CA ARG A 4 -4.52 -18.01 -37.47
C ARG A 4 -3.99 -19.44 -37.26
N PHE A 5 -4.39 -20.09 -36.19
CA PHE A 5 -4.06 -21.50 -35.92
C PHE A 5 -5.15 -22.43 -36.51
N SER A 6 -4.76 -23.64 -36.90
CA SER A 6 -5.72 -24.63 -37.39
C SER A 6 -6.47 -25.32 -36.24
N GLU A 7 -7.65 -25.86 -36.50
CA GLU A 7 -8.64 -26.34 -35.54
C GLU A 7 -8.24 -27.48 -34.59
N THR A 8 -7.01 -27.95 -34.61
CA THR A 8 -6.56 -29.09 -33.79
C THR A 8 -5.96 -28.72 -32.44
N CYS A 9 -6.02 -27.46 -32.03
CA CYS A 9 -5.45 -26.97 -30.77
C CYS A 9 -6.52 -26.68 -29.69
N GLU A 10 -7.57 -27.51 -29.63
CA GLU A 10 -8.74 -27.25 -28.78
C GLU A 10 -8.55 -27.54 -27.30
N THR A 11 -7.46 -28.15 -26.82
CA THR A 11 -7.47 -28.76 -25.47
C THR A 11 -6.59 -28.10 -24.45
N ALA A 12 -5.84 -27.05 -24.75
CA ALA A 12 -4.80 -26.61 -23.83
C ALA A 12 -4.86 -25.14 -23.38
N ILE A 13 -5.84 -24.33 -23.81
CA ILE A 13 -5.74 -22.90 -23.60
C ILE A 13 -6.91 -22.33 -22.82
N PHE A 14 -7.07 -22.80 -21.58
CA PHE A 14 -7.81 -22.08 -20.55
C PHE A 14 -6.85 -21.28 -19.67
N PHE A 15 -6.15 -20.32 -20.24
CA PHE A 15 -5.44 -19.33 -19.45
C PHE A 15 -5.83 -17.96 -19.97
N SER A 16 -6.55 -17.21 -19.15
CA SER A 16 -6.68 -15.78 -19.40
C SER A 16 -5.27 -15.20 -19.35
N ALA A 17 -4.72 -14.94 -20.52
CA ALA A 17 -3.39 -14.42 -20.69
C ALA A 17 -3.39 -12.93 -20.38
N PHE A 18 -3.51 -12.58 -19.12
CA PHE A 18 -3.05 -11.29 -18.65
C PHE A 18 -1.54 -11.35 -18.56
N PHE A 19 -0.82 -10.59 -19.37
CA PHE A 19 0.60 -10.24 -19.36
C PHE A 19 1.65 -11.35 -19.14
N LEU A 20 1.32 -12.44 -18.47
CA LEU A 20 2.21 -13.46 -17.95
C LEU A 20 1.72 -14.86 -18.27
N GLY A 21 0.86 -15.01 -19.28
CA GLY A 21 0.32 -16.27 -19.74
C GLY A 21 1.39 -17.17 -20.35
N GLY A 22 1.03 -18.22 -21.00
CA GLY A 22 1.99 -19.12 -21.64
C GLY A 22 2.77 -18.47 -22.78
N ASP A 23 3.91 -19.05 -23.06
CA ASP A 23 4.69 -18.76 -24.26
C ASP A 23 4.46 -19.85 -25.30
N LEU A 24 4.62 -19.51 -26.59
CA LEU A 24 4.74 -20.51 -27.67
C LEU A 24 6.23 -20.68 -27.99
N VAL A 25 6.73 -21.89 -27.84
CA VAL A 25 8.08 -22.26 -28.26
C VAL A 25 7.98 -23.02 -29.56
N ALA A 26 8.51 -22.48 -30.64
CA ALA A 26 8.57 -23.20 -31.92
C ALA A 26 9.49 -24.42 -31.78
N THR A 27 9.01 -25.57 -32.25
CA THR A 27 9.75 -26.85 -32.17
C THR A 27 10.09 -27.41 -33.56
N SER A 28 9.69 -26.69 -34.62
CA SER A 28 10.03 -27.02 -36.01
C SER A 28 10.22 -25.76 -36.86
N GLY A 29 10.62 -25.95 -38.11
CA GLY A 29 10.75 -24.87 -39.09
C GLY A 29 11.91 -23.92 -38.83
N GLU A 30 11.86 -22.78 -39.49
CA GLU A 30 12.88 -21.72 -39.38
C GLU A 30 12.86 -21.03 -38.01
N ALA A 31 11.71 -21.06 -37.33
CA ALA A 31 11.52 -20.49 -36.00
C ALA A 31 11.95 -21.44 -34.86
N ASN A 32 12.42 -22.64 -35.15
CA ASN A 32 12.75 -23.65 -34.13
C ASN A 32 13.64 -23.09 -33.01
N GLY A 33 13.22 -23.25 -31.75
CA GLY A 33 13.89 -22.75 -30.56
C GLY A 33 13.52 -21.30 -30.18
N ILE A 34 12.79 -20.57 -31.02
CA ILE A 34 12.33 -19.22 -30.71
C ILE A 34 11.12 -19.29 -29.80
N THR A 35 11.13 -18.44 -28.76
CA THR A 35 10.02 -18.27 -27.82
C THR A 35 9.21 -17.03 -28.19
N PHE A 36 7.92 -17.22 -28.39
CA PHE A 36 6.96 -16.16 -28.69
C PHE A 36 6.06 -15.92 -27.46
N GLN A 37 6.30 -14.84 -26.76
CA GLN A 37 5.47 -14.45 -25.62
C GLN A 37 4.04 -14.14 -26.09
N LEU A 38 3.05 -14.70 -25.41
CA LEU A 38 1.65 -14.42 -25.67
C LEU A 38 1.15 -13.28 -24.79
N SER A 39 0.48 -12.31 -25.36
CA SER A 39 -0.22 -11.25 -24.66
C SER A 39 -1.73 -11.49 -24.53
N ASN A 40 -2.32 -12.19 -25.50
CA ASN A 40 -3.74 -12.56 -25.50
C ASN A 40 -4.01 -13.72 -26.46
N ILE A 41 -5.02 -14.53 -26.11
CA ILE A 41 -5.57 -15.56 -27.00
C ILE A 41 -7.07 -15.37 -27.04
N ASN A 42 -7.62 -15.30 -28.26
CA ASN A 42 -9.05 -15.23 -28.49
C ASN A 42 -9.42 -16.31 -29.51
N SER A 43 -10.07 -17.36 -29.05
CA SER A 43 -10.50 -18.53 -29.80
C SER A 43 -9.50 -19.04 -30.85
N THR A 44 -9.37 -18.42 -32.00
CA THR A 44 -8.49 -18.83 -33.11
C THR A 44 -7.32 -17.88 -33.38
N MET A 45 -7.12 -16.89 -32.54
CA MET A 45 -6.06 -15.89 -32.73
C MET A 45 -5.20 -15.72 -31.48
N ALA A 46 -3.88 -15.68 -31.67
CA ALA A 46 -2.92 -15.30 -30.66
C ALA A 46 -2.37 -13.90 -30.97
N ALA A 47 -2.33 -13.05 -29.95
CA ALA A 47 -1.59 -11.79 -29.98
C ALA A 47 -0.27 -11.98 -29.23
N PHE A 48 0.79 -11.50 -29.79
CA PHE A 48 2.13 -11.60 -29.19
C PHE A 48 2.46 -10.36 -28.37
N GLY A 49 3.27 -10.57 -27.36
CA GLY A 49 3.73 -9.51 -26.46
C GLY A 49 4.81 -8.62 -27.09
N PRO A 50 5.15 -7.51 -26.43
CA PRO A 50 6.08 -6.50 -26.95
C PRO A 50 7.54 -6.99 -27.09
N THR A 51 7.86 -8.12 -26.50
CA THR A 51 9.20 -8.73 -26.58
C THR A 51 9.42 -9.54 -27.87
N VAL A 52 8.36 -9.77 -28.64
CA VAL A 52 8.43 -10.56 -29.87
C VAL A 52 8.72 -9.63 -31.05
N SER A 53 9.87 -9.83 -31.68
CA SER A 53 10.26 -9.03 -32.84
C SER A 53 9.51 -9.44 -34.11
N ASP A 54 9.29 -8.49 -35.01
CA ASP A 54 8.73 -8.78 -36.36
C ASP A 54 9.64 -9.74 -37.16
N ALA A 55 10.96 -9.67 -36.94
CA ALA A 55 11.91 -10.57 -37.59
C ALA A 55 11.77 -12.02 -37.12
N ASP A 56 11.44 -12.24 -35.86
CA ASP A 56 11.19 -13.59 -35.33
C ASP A 56 9.81 -14.09 -35.74
N LEU A 57 8.79 -13.22 -35.74
CA LEU A 57 7.47 -13.57 -36.27
C LEU A 57 7.51 -13.97 -37.75
N ALA A 58 8.37 -13.34 -38.55
CA ALA A 58 8.53 -13.68 -39.96
C ALA A 58 9.06 -15.10 -40.22
N LYS A 59 9.74 -15.69 -39.23
CA LYS A 59 10.26 -17.07 -39.30
C LYS A 59 9.17 -18.12 -39.00
N LEU A 60 8.12 -17.77 -38.28
CA LEU A 60 7.04 -18.68 -37.95
C LEU A 60 6.09 -18.85 -39.16
N LYS A 61 5.95 -20.07 -39.63
CA LYS A 61 5.14 -20.40 -40.82
C LYS A 61 3.95 -21.27 -40.48
N VAL A 62 2.98 -21.27 -41.36
CA VAL A 62 1.85 -22.21 -41.27
C VAL A 62 2.37 -23.64 -41.46
N GLY A 63 2.05 -24.50 -40.48
CA GLY A 63 2.52 -25.88 -40.44
C GLY A 63 3.70 -26.11 -39.50
N ASP A 64 4.30 -25.06 -38.94
CA ASP A 64 5.27 -25.21 -37.89
C ASP A 64 4.64 -25.74 -36.59
N GLU A 65 5.34 -26.64 -35.94
CA GLU A 65 4.94 -27.15 -34.62
C GLU A 65 5.37 -26.19 -33.51
N VAL A 66 4.49 -26.01 -32.55
CA VAL A 66 4.75 -25.19 -31.37
C VAL A 66 4.38 -25.94 -30.10
N ARG A 67 5.17 -25.72 -29.07
CA ARG A 67 4.88 -26.19 -27.72
C ARG A 67 4.38 -24.98 -26.89
N VAL A 68 3.27 -25.16 -26.17
CA VAL A 68 2.85 -24.18 -25.16
C VAL A 68 3.68 -24.39 -23.90
N ASP A 69 4.31 -23.35 -23.41
CA ASP A 69 5.14 -23.35 -22.22
C ASP A 69 4.61 -22.30 -21.23
N ASN A 70 4.16 -22.74 -20.07
CA ASN A 70 3.69 -21.87 -19.01
C ASN A 70 4.71 -21.71 -17.87
N SER A 71 5.95 -22.10 -18.08
CA SER A 71 7.01 -22.10 -17.05
C SER A 71 7.24 -20.69 -16.48
N ASN A 72 7.21 -19.66 -17.33
CA ASN A 72 7.37 -18.28 -16.90
C ASN A 72 6.19 -17.82 -16.05
N PHE A 73 4.97 -18.14 -16.47
CA PHE A 73 3.78 -17.86 -15.66
C PHE A 73 3.85 -18.54 -14.30
N LEU A 74 4.20 -19.83 -14.25
CA LEU A 74 4.36 -20.56 -13.01
C LEU A 74 5.51 -20.01 -12.16
N ALA A 75 6.60 -19.59 -12.76
CA ALA A 75 7.71 -18.95 -12.04
C ALA A 75 7.28 -17.65 -11.35
N VAL A 76 6.46 -16.84 -12.02
CA VAL A 76 5.91 -15.60 -11.43
C VAL A 76 4.90 -15.89 -10.33
N GLN A 77 3.96 -16.82 -10.57
CA GLN A 77 2.98 -17.24 -9.57
C GLN A 77 3.63 -17.88 -8.33
N THR A 78 4.80 -18.45 -8.49
CA THR A 78 5.54 -19.13 -7.44
C THR A 78 6.91 -18.52 -7.18
N ILE A 79 7.05 -17.22 -7.41
CA ILE A 79 8.31 -16.46 -7.30
C ILE A 79 9.06 -16.74 -5.99
N TYR A 80 8.34 -16.75 -4.87
CA TYR A 80 8.91 -17.00 -3.56
C TYR A 80 9.53 -18.40 -3.42
N ARG A 81 9.05 -19.38 -4.19
CA ARG A 81 9.50 -20.76 -4.17
C ARG A 81 10.67 -21.02 -5.10
N HIS A 82 10.63 -20.45 -6.30
CA HIS A 82 11.56 -20.76 -7.38
C HIS A 82 12.57 -19.63 -7.67
N GLN A 83 12.56 -18.59 -6.86
CA GLN A 83 13.43 -17.42 -7.01
C GLN A 83 13.87 -16.90 -5.65
N VAL A 84 14.48 -17.79 -4.86
CA VAL A 84 15.02 -17.46 -3.54
C VAL A 84 16.26 -16.58 -3.76
N PRO A 85 16.29 -15.34 -3.23
CA PRO A 85 17.46 -14.49 -3.36
C PRO A 85 18.60 -14.94 -2.45
N ASP A 86 19.81 -14.59 -2.81
CA ASP A 86 20.96 -14.81 -1.93
C ASP A 86 20.85 -13.96 -0.65
N GLY A 87 21.42 -14.46 0.45
CA GLY A 87 21.58 -13.68 1.68
C GLY A 87 20.64 -14.00 2.83
N HIS A 88 19.96 -15.13 2.83
CA HIS A 88 19.11 -15.63 3.93
C HIS A 88 18.10 -14.60 4.45
N LEU A 89 17.35 -14.00 3.58
CA LEU A 89 16.34 -13.00 3.93
C LEU A 89 15.17 -13.63 4.69
N ALA A 90 14.77 -13.06 5.81
CA ALA A 90 13.80 -13.63 6.74
C ALA A 90 12.49 -14.12 6.08
N GLY A 91 11.96 -13.40 5.09
CA GLY A 91 10.76 -13.79 4.37
C GLY A 91 10.90 -14.98 3.43
N TRP A 92 12.13 -15.44 3.17
CA TRP A 92 12.42 -16.52 2.23
C TRP A 92 12.87 -17.81 2.91
N GLN A 93 13.19 -17.77 4.21
CA GLN A 93 13.69 -18.91 4.98
C GLN A 93 12.76 -20.14 4.93
N MET A 94 11.46 -19.95 4.74
CA MET A 94 10.51 -21.07 4.59
C MET A 94 10.74 -21.88 3.30
N PHE A 95 11.53 -21.37 2.37
CA PHE A 95 11.88 -22.04 1.11
C PHE A 95 13.33 -22.48 1.06
N GLU A 96 14.04 -22.41 2.17
CA GLU A 96 15.42 -22.84 2.35
C GLU A 96 15.51 -24.06 3.28
N ASP A 97 16.51 -24.91 3.07
CA ASP A 97 16.87 -25.97 3.99
C ASP A 97 17.72 -25.46 5.17
N ALA A 98 18.15 -26.39 6.03
CA ALA A 98 18.97 -26.06 7.20
C ALA A 98 20.35 -25.45 6.83
N ASP A 99 20.83 -25.68 5.60
CA ASP A 99 22.07 -25.14 5.07
C ASP A 99 21.85 -23.82 4.32
N GLY A 100 20.61 -23.31 4.29
CA GLY A 100 20.25 -22.09 3.58
C GLY A 100 20.17 -22.24 2.06
N LYS A 101 20.00 -23.49 1.58
CA LYS A 101 19.84 -23.74 0.15
C LYS A 101 18.38 -23.84 -0.21
N PRO A 102 17.98 -23.33 -1.39
CA PRO A 102 16.60 -23.44 -1.85
C PRO A 102 16.12 -24.89 -1.94
N VAL A 103 14.99 -25.19 -1.31
CA VAL A 103 14.35 -26.52 -1.32
C VAL A 103 13.74 -26.85 -2.68
N TYR A 104 13.32 -25.84 -3.44
CA TYR A 104 12.72 -26.01 -4.76
C TYR A 104 13.70 -25.67 -5.89
N PRO A 105 13.55 -26.29 -7.09
CA PRO A 105 14.36 -25.92 -8.24
C PRO A 105 14.27 -24.42 -8.55
N GLN A 106 15.41 -23.76 -8.67
CA GLN A 106 15.46 -22.34 -8.98
C GLN A 106 15.32 -22.10 -10.49
N ARG A 107 14.62 -21.02 -10.85
CA ARG A 107 14.37 -20.63 -12.24
C ARG A 107 14.75 -19.17 -12.46
N PRO A 108 15.36 -18.82 -13.63
CA PRO A 108 15.62 -17.42 -13.94
C PRO A 108 14.31 -16.65 -14.06
N MET A 109 14.30 -15.38 -13.62
CA MET A 109 13.18 -14.48 -13.84
C MET A 109 13.28 -13.92 -15.26
N LEU A 110 12.63 -14.57 -16.21
CA LEU A 110 12.65 -14.14 -17.61
C LEU A 110 11.79 -12.89 -17.87
N LEU A 111 10.94 -12.52 -16.91
CA LEU A 111 10.06 -11.34 -17.01
C LEU A 111 10.68 -10.04 -16.51
N GLY A 112 11.88 -10.09 -15.93
CA GLY A 112 12.59 -8.91 -15.44
C GLY A 112 12.67 -7.78 -16.49
N PRO A 113 13.02 -8.03 -17.75
CA PRO A 113 13.03 -7.01 -18.80
C PRO A 113 11.68 -6.38 -19.07
N VAL A 114 10.59 -7.15 -19.01
CA VAL A 114 9.22 -6.65 -19.22
C VAL A 114 8.80 -5.73 -18.07
N PHE A 115 9.04 -6.16 -16.83
CA PHE A 115 8.76 -5.33 -15.66
C PHE A 115 9.63 -4.07 -15.62
N THR A 116 10.90 -4.17 -16.04
CA THR A 116 11.80 -3.01 -16.13
C THR A 116 11.29 -1.99 -17.15
N GLN A 117 10.76 -2.43 -18.29
CA GLN A 117 10.14 -1.54 -19.27
C GLN A 117 8.87 -0.88 -18.73
N GLY A 118 8.02 -1.64 -18.03
CA GLY A 118 6.83 -1.12 -17.36
C GLY A 118 7.14 -0.12 -16.23
N ALA A 119 8.31 -0.27 -15.60
CA ALA A 119 8.81 0.61 -14.55
C ALA A 119 9.74 1.71 -15.09
N ALA A 120 9.38 2.39 -16.19
CA ALA A 120 10.15 3.44 -16.85
C ALA A 120 11.46 2.98 -17.49
N GLY A 121 11.60 1.69 -17.80
CA GLY A 121 12.68 1.14 -18.61
C GLY A 121 14.02 0.89 -17.89
N THR A 122 14.14 1.21 -16.60
CA THR A 122 15.38 1.01 -15.85
C THR A 122 15.13 0.85 -14.35
N LEU A 123 16.11 0.31 -13.65
CA LEU A 123 16.10 0.33 -12.19
C LEU A 123 16.35 1.75 -11.68
N PRO A 124 15.55 2.25 -10.74
CA PRO A 124 15.77 3.55 -10.13
C PRO A 124 17.13 3.61 -9.43
N THR A 125 17.97 4.54 -9.85
CA THR A 125 19.34 4.70 -9.31
C THR A 125 19.42 5.63 -8.12
N GLY A 126 18.36 6.40 -7.85
CA GLY A 126 18.35 7.45 -6.86
C GLY A 126 19.09 8.75 -7.29
N ASN A 127 19.63 8.81 -8.50
CA ASN A 127 20.24 10.03 -9.03
C ASN A 127 19.14 11.01 -9.50
N ILE A 128 18.47 11.64 -8.54
CA ILE A 128 17.43 12.61 -8.81
C ILE A 128 18.00 14.00 -9.12
N HIS A 129 17.37 14.71 -10.05
CA HIS A 129 17.69 16.09 -10.40
C HIS A 129 16.50 16.99 -10.06
N GLY A 130 16.55 17.67 -8.93
CA GLY A 130 15.46 18.53 -8.45
C GLY A 130 14.89 18.08 -7.11
N LYS A 131 13.65 18.46 -6.84
CA LYS A 131 12.96 18.17 -5.56
C LYS A 131 11.95 17.05 -5.75
N VAL A 132 11.89 16.15 -4.77
CA VAL A 132 10.99 14.99 -4.77
C VAL A 132 10.28 14.90 -3.44
N ILE A 133 8.97 14.73 -3.46
CA ILE A 133 8.19 14.26 -2.32
C ILE A 133 7.60 12.89 -2.69
N LEU A 134 8.07 11.84 -2.03
CA LEU A 134 7.58 10.48 -2.21
C LEU A 134 6.51 10.20 -1.15
N CYS A 135 5.29 9.92 -1.58
CA CYS A 135 4.18 9.54 -0.72
C CYS A 135 3.94 8.03 -0.81
N CYS A 136 3.97 7.34 0.34
CA CYS A 136 3.80 5.90 0.42
C CYS A 136 2.73 5.54 1.44
N SER A 137 1.86 4.60 1.08
CA SER A 137 0.83 4.05 1.97
C SER A 137 1.39 2.88 2.79
N LEU A 138 1.18 2.87 4.12
CA LEU A 138 1.72 1.83 4.99
C LEU A 138 0.99 0.49 4.86
N MET A 139 -0.28 0.49 4.45
CA MET A 139 -1.07 -0.72 4.25
C MET A 139 -1.16 -1.12 2.76
N ASP A 140 -0.29 -0.57 1.91
CA ASP A 140 -0.22 -0.97 0.52
C ASP A 140 0.24 -2.43 0.41
N ARG A 141 -0.58 -3.25 -0.20
CA ARG A 141 -0.34 -4.70 -0.38
C ARG A 141 0.11 -5.06 -1.80
N GLU A 142 0.33 -4.06 -2.64
CA GLU A 142 0.78 -4.18 -4.02
C GLU A 142 2.15 -3.51 -4.22
N ALA A 143 2.28 -2.24 -3.81
CA ALA A 143 3.54 -1.53 -3.74
C ALA A 143 3.95 -1.36 -2.26
N PHE A 144 4.59 -2.37 -1.71
CA PHE A 144 4.89 -2.45 -0.28
C PHE A 144 5.65 -1.24 0.26
N ALA A 145 5.29 -0.80 1.46
CA ALA A 145 5.84 0.40 2.10
C ALA A 145 7.37 0.44 2.17
N TRP A 146 8.04 -0.71 2.33
CA TRP A 146 9.51 -0.80 2.36
C TRP A 146 10.18 -0.39 1.04
N GLN A 147 9.45 -0.40 -0.09
CA GLN A 147 9.97 0.07 -1.38
C GLN A 147 10.28 1.56 -1.35
N GLY A 148 9.50 2.34 -0.59
CA GLY A 148 9.77 3.76 -0.35
C GLY A 148 11.09 3.97 0.41
N ASP A 149 11.34 3.17 1.45
CA ASP A 149 12.61 3.17 2.17
C ASP A 149 13.78 2.78 1.26
N TRP A 150 13.61 1.70 0.50
CA TRP A 150 14.63 1.27 -0.45
C TRP A 150 15.00 2.39 -1.44
N TYR A 151 14.00 3.08 -2.00
CA TYR A 151 14.26 4.18 -2.94
C TYR A 151 14.95 5.36 -2.25
N ARG A 152 14.52 5.72 -1.04
CA ARG A 152 15.20 6.76 -0.24
C ARG A 152 16.66 6.41 0.03
N GLN A 153 16.97 5.14 0.27
CA GLN A 153 18.35 4.68 0.42
C GLN A 153 19.15 4.80 -0.89
N GLN A 154 18.54 4.52 -2.07
CA GLN A 154 19.22 4.76 -3.34
C GLN A 154 19.53 6.26 -3.54
N VAL A 155 18.58 7.15 -3.23
CA VAL A 155 18.81 8.60 -3.27
C VAL A 155 19.91 9.01 -2.29
N ALA A 156 19.93 8.46 -1.09
CA ALA A 156 20.98 8.74 -0.10
C ALA A 156 22.38 8.26 -0.55
N ARG A 157 22.47 7.13 -1.24
CA ARG A 157 23.73 6.68 -1.84
C ARG A 157 24.21 7.59 -2.95
N SER A 158 23.28 8.16 -3.74
CA SER A 158 23.58 9.05 -4.86
C SER A 158 23.92 10.47 -4.41
N LEU A 159 23.13 11.04 -3.51
CA LEU A 159 23.23 12.45 -3.11
C LEU A 159 23.96 12.68 -1.78
N GLY A 160 24.17 11.63 -0.98
CA GLY A 160 24.83 11.74 0.32
C GLY A 160 24.12 12.74 1.26
N PRO A 161 24.84 13.72 1.81
CA PRO A 161 24.27 14.68 2.76
C PRO A 161 23.21 15.63 2.14
N TRP A 162 23.09 15.66 0.84
CA TRP A 162 22.11 16.48 0.13
C TRP A 162 20.73 15.82 0.01
N THR A 163 20.58 14.60 0.50
CA THR A 163 19.33 13.81 0.39
C THR A 163 18.14 14.59 0.94
N ASP A 164 18.20 15.03 2.19
CA ASP A 164 17.07 15.72 2.81
C ASP A 164 16.84 17.14 2.28
N GLN A 165 17.79 17.68 1.55
CA GLN A 165 17.61 18.95 0.83
C GLN A 165 16.87 18.77 -0.51
N ASN A 166 16.75 17.54 -1.00
CA ASN A 166 16.16 17.27 -2.31
C ASN A 166 15.02 16.27 -2.26
N MET A 167 14.88 15.50 -1.17
CA MET A 167 13.84 14.48 -1.06
C MET A 167 13.13 14.53 0.28
N ARG A 168 11.81 14.31 0.26
CA ARG A 168 10.99 13.94 1.42
C ARG A 168 10.31 12.61 1.15
N LEU A 169 10.20 11.79 2.21
CA LEU A 169 9.40 10.57 2.20
C LEU A 169 8.31 10.70 3.26
N TRP A 170 7.06 10.71 2.83
CA TRP A 170 5.90 10.76 3.70
C TRP A 170 5.14 9.44 3.66
N TYR A 171 5.08 8.79 4.80
CA TYR A 171 4.24 7.60 4.97
C TYR A 171 2.85 8.01 5.44
N THR A 172 1.83 7.38 4.84
CA THR A 172 0.43 7.53 5.23
C THR A 172 -0.03 6.24 5.89
N ASP A 173 -0.25 6.31 7.20
CA ASP A 173 -0.75 5.21 8.01
C ASP A 173 -2.22 4.92 7.67
N ASN A 174 -2.63 3.66 7.77
CA ASN A 174 -3.98 3.20 7.43
C ASN A 174 -4.42 3.49 5.98
N ALA A 175 -3.50 3.76 5.06
CA ALA A 175 -3.81 3.94 3.64
C ALA A 175 -3.45 2.70 2.82
N LEU A 176 -4.28 2.40 1.82
CA LEU A 176 -4.13 1.29 0.87
C LEU A 176 -3.49 1.75 -0.45
N HIS A 177 -3.37 0.83 -1.43
CA HIS A 177 -2.85 1.12 -2.77
C HIS A 177 -3.76 2.09 -3.55
N GLY A 178 -5.06 1.87 -3.56
CA GLY A 178 -6.05 2.73 -4.19
C GLY A 178 -6.65 3.74 -3.22
N ASP A 179 -6.89 4.98 -3.69
CA ASP A 179 -7.55 6.05 -2.93
C ASP A 179 -9.07 6.02 -3.09
N GLN A 180 -9.66 4.85 -3.12
CA GLN A 180 -11.10 4.75 -3.34
C GLN A 180 -11.80 4.55 -2.00
N GLU A 181 -12.51 5.57 -1.53
CA GLU A 181 -13.50 5.43 -0.44
C GLU A 181 -14.54 4.35 -0.76
N ASP A 182 -14.66 3.97 -2.03
CA ASP A 182 -15.65 3.04 -2.58
C ASP A 182 -15.20 1.57 -2.67
N GLN A 183 -13.96 1.26 -2.36
CA GLN A 183 -13.49 -0.15 -2.20
C GLN A 183 -13.75 -0.73 -0.79
N LEU A 184 -14.68 -0.78 -0.31
CA LEU A 184 -15.78 -0.47 0.55
C LEU A 184 -16.11 -1.48 1.61
N ASP A 185 -15.48 -2.63 1.65
CA ASP A 185 -15.46 -3.48 2.86
C ASP A 185 -14.52 -2.89 3.94
N ASP A 186 -13.70 -1.90 3.56
CA ASP A 186 -12.62 -1.38 4.38
C ASP A 186 -12.78 0.10 4.84
N LYS A 187 -13.95 0.73 4.68
CA LYS A 187 -14.18 2.15 5.06
C LYS A 187 -13.72 2.54 6.46
N THR A 188 -13.85 1.62 7.40
CA THR A 188 -13.45 1.84 8.79
C THR A 188 -12.09 1.26 9.13
N HIS A 189 -11.36 0.74 8.14
CA HIS A 189 -10.03 0.17 8.28
C HIS A 189 -8.97 0.97 7.53
N ALA A 190 -9.37 1.77 6.54
CA ALA A 190 -8.48 2.55 5.72
C ALA A 190 -8.90 4.02 5.66
N VAL A 191 -7.96 4.88 5.27
CA VAL A 191 -8.17 6.31 5.03
C VAL A 191 -7.75 6.67 3.61
N PRO A 192 -8.41 7.66 2.97
CA PRO A 192 -7.96 8.18 1.70
C PRO A 192 -6.64 8.95 1.86
N TYR A 193 -5.74 8.80 0.89
CA TYR A 193 -4.46 9.53 0.85
C TYR A 193 -4.44 10.72 -0.12
N ASN A 194 -5.52 10.95 -0.86
CA ASN A 194 -5.59 12.02 -1.86
C ASN A 194 -5.28 13.41 -1.27
N GLY A 195 -5.72 13.66 -0.03
CA GLY A 195 -5.39 14.89 0.68
C GLY A 195 -3.88 15.04 0.93
N VAL A 196 -3.17 13.94 1.15
CA VAL A 196 -1.70 13.93 1.29
C VAL A 196 -1.05 14.32 -0.04
N LEU A 197 -1.49 13.74 -1.17
CA LEU A 197 -0.98 14.07 -2.50
C LEU A 197 -1.24 15.52 -2.87
N GLN A 198 -2.43 16.03 -2.58
CA GLN A 198 -2.80 17.43 -2.82
C GLN A 198 -1.90 18.39 -2.03
N GLN A 199 -1.64 18.09 -0.76
CA GLN A 199 -0.73 18.89 0.06
C GLN A 199 0.72 18.76 -0.44
N ALA A 200 1.14 17.58 -0.87
CA ALA A 200 2.47 17.34 -1.42
C ALA A 200 2.72 18.17 -2.68
N LEU A 201 1.73 18.28 -3.57
CA LEU A 201 1.84 19.12 -4.78
C LEU A 201 1.99 20.61 -4.44
N LEU A 202 1.24 21.09 -3.45
CA LEU A 202 1.37 22.49 -2.98
C LEU A 202 2.75 22.74 -2.38
N ASP A 203 3.22 21.83 -1.55
CA ASP A 203 4.50 21.96 -0.88
C ASP A 203 5.67 21.84 -1.86
N LEU A 204 5.57 20.91 -2.83
CA LEU A 204 6.59 20.75 -3.87
C LEU A 204 6.71 22.02 -4.73
N SER A 205 5.59 22.62 -5.15
CA SER A 205 5.58 23.89 -5.87
C SER A 205 6.26 25.00 -5.07
N GLN A 206 5.92 25.15 -3.78
CA GLN A 206 6.55 26.16 -2.93
C GLN A 206 8.06 25.89 -2.72
N TRP A 207 8.43 24.63 -2.59
CA TRP A 207 9.84 24.24 -2.43
C TRP A 207 10.67 24.59 -3.65
N VAL A 208 10.17 24.25 -4.85
CA VAL A 208 10.87 24.51 -6.11
C VAL A 208 10.87 26.00 -6.48
N GLU A 209 9.73 26.66 -6.35
CA GLU A 209 9.54 28.02 -6.87
C GLU A 209 10.02 29.11 -5.87
N LYS A 210 9.93 28.83 -4.57
CA LYS A 210 10.16 29.84 -3.52
C LYS A 210 11.21 29.43 -2.50
N GLY A 211 11.76 28.21 -2.60
CA GLY A 211 12.72 27.68 -1.62
C GLY A 211 12.10 27.39 -0.24
N ILE A 212 10.77 27.34 -0.13
CA ILE A 212 10.09 27.05 1.14
C ILE A 212 10.08 25.53 1.32
N GLU A 213 10.86 25.04 2.28
CA GLU A 213 10.97 23.63 2.54
C GLU A 213 9.67 23.02 3.07
N PRO A 214 9.27 21.83 2.57
CA PRO A 214 8.12 21.09 3.09
C PRO A 214 8.42 20.49 4.46
N ALA A 215 7.40 19.94 5.11
CA ALA A 215 7.55 19.16 6.32
C ALA A 215 8.66 18.12 6.17
N LEU A 216 9.36 17.82 7.25
CA LEU A 216 10.36 16.77 7.30
C LEU A 216 9.76 15.42 6.89
N SER A 217 10.59 14.52 6.41
CA SER A 217 10.19 13.13 6.16
C SER A 217 9.53 12.53 7.41
N THR A 218 8.58 11.61 7.21
CA THR A 218 8.09 10.77 8.30
C THR A 218 9.27 10.06 8.94
N ASP A 219 9.37 10.09 10.26
CA ASP A 219 10.33 9.29 11.00
C ASP A 219 9.83 7.84 11.10
N TYR A 220 10.75 6.89 10.94
CA TYR A 220 10.41 5.46 10.96
C TYR A 220 11.65 4.61 11.21
N ARG A 221 11.42 3.37 11.58
CA ARG A 221 12.45 2.32 11.59
C ARG A 221 11.97 1.11 10.81
N ILE A 222 12.92 0.33 10.32
CA ILE A 222 12.63 -0.96 9.71
C ILE A 222 12.88 -2.05 10.75
N GLU A 223 11.87 -2.86 10.99
CA GLU A 223 11.94 -3.99 11.92
C GLU A 223 11.19 -5.17 11.33
N ASN A 224 11.86 -6.33 11.21
CA ASN A 224 11.29 -7.53 10.57
C ASN A 224 10.65 -7.25 9.19
N ALA A 225 11.35 -6.50 8.37
CA ALA A 225 10.89 -6.04 7.04
C ALA A 225 9.61 -5.19 7.06
N GLN A 226 9.20 -4.66 8.21
CA GLN A 226 8.07 -3.74 8.35
C GLN A 226 8.55 -2.32 8.58
N VAL A 227 7.82 -1.36 8.03
CA VAL A 227 7.99 0.06 8.33
C VAL A 227 7.20 0.37 9.60
N ILE A 228 7.90 0.74 10.66
CA ILE A 228 7.30 1.08 11.94
C ILE A 228 7.44 2.58 12.18
N VAL A 229 6.32 3.26 12.31
CA VAL A 229 6.27 4.71 12.56
C VAL A 229 6.03 5.01 14.05
N PRO A 230 6.54 6.12 14.59
CA PRO A 230 6.29 6.54 15.97
C PRO A 230 4.81 6.76 16.28
N GLU A 231 4.44 6.59 17.54
CA GLU A 231 3.06 6.71 18.01
C GLU A 231 2.60 8.16 18.27
N THR A 232 3.49 9.13 18.36
CA THR A 232 3.15 10.54 18.58
C THR A 232 3.38 11.35 17.31
N ALA A 233 2.58 12.39 17.09
CA ALA A 233 2.71 13.23 15.90
C ALA A 233 4.06 13.96 15.84
N ASN A 234 4.58 14.39 16.99
CA ASN A 234 5.85 15.10 17.07
C ASN A 234 7.05 14.21 16.69
N GLU A 235 7.07 12.97 17.18
CA GLU A 235 8.12 12.01 16.83
C GLU A 235 7.95 11.50 15.39
N ARG A 236 6.70 11.22 14.96
CA ARG A 236 6.39 10.72 13.61
C ARG A 236 6.75 11.72 12.53
N ARG A 237 6.62 13.02 12.77
CA ARG A 237 6.82 14.06 11.73
C ARG A 237 5.90 13.86 10.51
N GLY A 238 6.36 14.22 9.31
CA GLY A 238 5.52 14.19 8.13
C GLY A 238 4.34 15.16 8.24
N ILE A 239 3.20 14.80 7.65
CA ILE A 239 2.02 15.70 7.59
C ILE A 239 0.72 15.05 8.09
N GLN A 240 0.69 13.73 8.31
CA GLN A 240 -0.51 13.01 8.71
C GLN A 240 -0.79 13.18 10.21
N PRO A 241 -2.05 13.43 10.64
CA PRO A 241 -2.39 13.42 12.05
C PRO A 241 -2.23 12.02 12.65
N VAL A 242 -1.92 11.94 13.93
CA VAL A 242 -1.92 10.70 14.72
C VAL A 242 -3.18 10.67 15.55
N VAL A 243 -3.83 9.52 15.60
CA VAL A 243 -5.07 9.30 16.36
C VAL A 243 -4.85 8.16 17.35
N LYS A 244 -5.35 8.33 18.57
CA LYS A 244 -5.31 7.29 19.60
C LYS A 244 -6.66 7.18 20.27
N ALA A 245 -7.34 6.06 20.09
CA ALA A 245 -8.57 5.70 20.76
C ALA A 245 -8.26 4.73 21.92
N THR A 246 -8.77 5.01 23.12
CA THR A 246 -8.52 4.23 24.33
C THR A 246 -9.81 4.04 25.10
N ILE A 247 -10.18 2.80 25.35
CA ILE A 247 -11.35 2.49 26.18
C ILE A 247 -11.05 2.85 27.65
N LEU A 248 -11.95 3.59 28.25
CA LEU A 248 -11.87 3.91 29.67
C LEU A 248 -12.48 2.76 30.50
N GLY A 249 -11.70 2.23 31.40
CA GLY A 249 -12.19 1.24 32.38
C GLY A 249 -12.88 1.91 33.55
N ASP A 250 -13.73 1.15 34.24
CA ASP A 250 -14.32 1.54 35.53
C ASP A 250 -14.39 0.31 36.43
N ASP A 251 -13.39 0.15 37.28
CA ASP A 251 -13.30 -1.01 38.18
C ASP A 251 -14.50 -1.11 39.12
N LYS A 252 -15.12 0.01 39.52
CA LYS A 252 -16.32 0.03 40.36
C LYS A 252 -17.53 -0.56 39.64
N LYS A 253 -17.57 -0.45 38.32
CA LYS A 253 -18.62 -1.04 37.47
C LYS A 253 -18.20 -2.40 36.87
N GLY A 254 -17.02 -2.90 37.22
CA GLY A 254 -16.50 -4.14 36.66
C GLY A 254 -16.08 -4.04 35.18
N LEU A 255 -15.80 -2.83 34.70
CA LEU A 255 -15.38 -2.56 33.33
C LEU A 255 -13.84 -2.62 33.25
N ILE A 256 -13.30 -3.82 33.06
CA ILE A 256 -11.86 -4.07 32.99
C ILE A 256 -11.43 -4.04 31.53
N THR A 257 -10.46 -3.19 31.21
CA THR A 257 -9.90 -3.10 29.86
C THR A 257 -8.63 -3.94 29.72
N HIS A 258 -8.36 -4.38 28.48
CA HIS A 258 -7.12 -5.03 28.11
C HIS A 258 -6.27 -4.03 27.30
N GLY A 259 -5.33 -3.37 27.99
CA GLY A 259 -4.45 -2.36 27.39
C GLY A 259 -5.17 -1.14 26.78
N GLY A 260 -6.40 -0.85 27.22
CA GLY A 260 -7.23 0.23 26.67
C GLY A 260 -7.73 -0.04 25.22
N LYS A 261 -7.39 -1.18 24.62
CA LYS A 261 -7.76 -1.52 23.23
C LYS A 261 -8.87 -2.55 23.13
N ARG A 262 -9.16 -3.27 24.20
CA ARG A 262 -10.25 -4.25 24.25
C ARG A 262 -10.98 -4.19 25.58
N ILE A 263 -12.31 -4.40 25.52
CA ILE A 263 -13.16 -4.62 26.70
C ILE A 263 -14.19 -5.72 26.38
N ASP A 264 -14.49 -6.54 27.39
CA ASP A 264 -15.60 -7.49 27.37
C ASP A 264 -16.71 -6.97 28.28
N VAL A 265 -17.91 -6.77 27.75
CA VAL A 265 -19.04 -6.16 28.47
C VAL A 265 -20.30 -6.98 28.35
N LYS A 266 -21.27 -6.74 29.26
CA LYS A 266 -22.63 -7.28 29.15
C LYS A 266 -23.44 -6.47 28.14
N ARG A 267 -24.43 -7.11 27.55
CA ARG A 267 -25.42 -6.45 26.68
C ARG A 267 -26.06 -5.24 27.39
N GLY A 268 -26.12 -4.12 26.67
CA GLY A 268 -26.66 -2.87 27.19
C GLY A 268 -25.67 -2.03 28.02
N ALA A 269 -24.44 -2.48 28.17
CA ALA A 269 -23.41 -1.69 28.84
C ALA A 269 -22.98 -0.48 27.96
N SER A 270 -22.77 0.65 28.61
CA SER A 270 -22.16 1.83 28.00
C SER A 270 -20.64 1.74 28.10
N VAL A 271 -19.96 2.03 27.02
CA VAL A 271 -18.49 2.05 26.93
C VAL A 271 -18.04 3.47 26.57
N GLU A 272 -17.11 3.99 27.35
CA GLU A 272 -16.49 5.28 27.11
C GLU A 272 -15.15 5.08 26.41
N ILE A 273 -14.91 5.85 25.34
CA ILE A 273 -13.69 5.81 24.54
C ILE A 273 -13.10 7.22 24.52
N ARG A 274 -11.92 7.37 25.10
CA ARG A 274 -11.14 8.59 25.04
C ARG A 274 -10.37 8.61 23.73
N CYS A 275 -10.46 9.73 23.04
CA CYS A 275 -9.81 9.96 21.75
C CYS A 275 -8.85 11.13 21.86
N VAL A 276 -7.62 10.94 21.40
CA VAL A 276 -6.62 11.98 21.29
C VAL A 276 -6.16 12.03 19.83
N ALA A 277 -6.22 13.19 19.22
CA ALA A 277 -5.68 13.41 17.88
C ALA A 277 -4.63 14.53 17.92
N GLU A 278 -3.52 14.31 17.24
CA GLU A 278 -2.38 15.22 17.19
C GLU A 278 -1.95 15.41 15.75
N VAL A 279 -1.64 16.65 15.38
CA VAL A 279 -1.10 17.03 14.06
C VAL A 279 0.37 17.39 14.24
N PRO A 280 1.27 16.92 13.35
CA PRO A 280 2.67 17.32 13.41
C PRO A 280 2.83 18.85 13.39
N ALA A 281 3.84 19.36 14.08
CA ALA A 281 4.06 20.79 14.24
C ALA A 281 4.04 21.55 12.89
N GLY A 282 3.26 22.61 12.81
CA GLY A 282 3.12 23.43 11.61
C GLY A 282 2.30 22.80 10.46
N GLN A 283 1.71 21.60 10.66
CA GLN A 283 0.98 20.90 9.60
C GLN A 283 -0.54 21.09 9.65
N GLY A 284 -1.00 22.04 10.44
CA GLY A 284 -2.41 22.45 10.49
C GLY A 284 -3.10 22.11 11.79
N LYS A 285 -4.41 21.96 11.72
CA LYS A 285 -5.29 21.74 12.88
C LYS A 285 -6.24 20.55 12.62
N VAL A 286 -6.64 19.87 13.69
CA VAL A 286 -7.76 18.94 13.60
C VAL A 286 -9.04 19.71 13.35
N MET A 287 -9.79 19.32 12.32
CA MET A 287 -11.01 20.01 11.90
C MET A 287 -12.25 19.15 11.86
N LEU A 288 -12.08 17.84 11.84
CA LEU A 288 -13.17 16.86 11.73
C LEU A 288 -12.85 15.65 12.58
N ALA A 289 -13.84 15.13 13.29
CA ALA A 289 -13.81 13.81 13.88
C ALA A 289 -15.13 13.07 13.58
N GLN A 290 -15.02 11.81 13.22
CA GLN A 290 -16.14 10.95 12.88
C GLN A 290 -16.01 9.62 13.60
N VAL A 291 -17.14 8.97 13.93
CA VAL A 291 -17.13 7.66 14.56
C VAL A 291 -18.01 6.69 13.80
N SER A 292 -17.55 5.44 13.77
CA SER A 292 -18.34 4.27 13.42
C SER A 292 -18.34 3.34 14.63
N TYR A 293 -19.50 2.99 15.16
CA TYR A 293 -19.61 2.09 16.30
C TYR A 293 -19.70 0.62 15.89
N ASP A 294 -20.20 0.35 14.71
CA ASP A 294 -20.42 -1.01 14.18
C ASP A 294 -19.34 -1.48 13.20
N GLY A 295 -18.43 -0.59 12.83
CA GLY A 295 -17.34 -0.89 11.89
C GLY A 295 -17.78 -0.90 10.43
N LYS A 296 -18.94 -0.30 10.07
CA LYS A 296 -19.43 -0.25 8.70
C LYS A 296 -19.24 1.12 8.06
N ASP A 297 -19.93 2.12 8.58
CA ASP A 297 -19.91 3.48 8.05
C ASP A 297 -19.70 4.50 9.16
N TYR A 298 -19.13 5.64 8.81
CA TYR A 298 -19.03 6.79 9.72
C TYR A 298 -20.39 7.49 9.78
N SER A 299 -21.23 7.03 10.68
CA SER A 299 -22.62 7.47 10.83
C SER A 299 -22.78 8.77 11.63
N GLU A 300 -21.74 9.17 12.34
CA GLU A 300 -21.79 10.30 13.25
C GLU A 300 -20.54 11.18 13.12
N GLU A 301 -20.75 12.48 12.95
CA GLU A 301 -19.72 13.49 13.09
C GLU A 301 -19.71 13.98 14.53
N ILE A 302 -18.55 13.98 15.15
CA ILE A 302 -18.38 14.39 16.54
C ILE A 302 -18.32 15.91 16.62
N ASP A 303 -19.21 16.48 17.42
CA ASP A 303 -19.15 17.90 17.76
C ASP A 303 -17.93 18.19 18.63
N LEU A 304 -16.93 18.83 18.02
CA LEU A 304 -15.69 19.20 18.69
C LEU A 304 -15.78 20.52 19.46
N SER A 305 -16.93 21.19 19.51
CA SER A 305 -17.08 22.48 20.21
C SER A 305 -16.76 22.40 21.70
N ASN A 306 -16.99 21.23 22.30
CA ASN A 306 -16.70 20.94 23.71
C ASN A 306 -15.41 20.14 23.94
N ALA A 307 -14.63 19.90 22.87
CA ALA A 307 -13.38 19.16 22.98
C ALA A 307 -12.24 20.01 23.57
N ALA A 308 -11.30 19.36 24.23
CA ALA A 308 -10.13 20.05 24.76
C ALA A 308 -9.08 20.20 23.65
N PHE A 309 -8.92 21.41 23.15
CA PHE A 309 -7.88 21.75 22.18
C PHE A 309 -6.62 22.28 22.83
N SER A 310 -5.44 21.99 22.24
CA SER A 310 -4.24 22.77 22.49
C SER A 310 -4.41 24.23 21.98
N VAL A 311 -3.59 25.15 22.47
CA VAL A 311 -3.69 26.58 22.14
C VAL A 311 -3.58 26.83 20.63
N ASP A 312 -2.72 26.08 19.96
CA ASP A 312 -2.49 26.16 18.51
C ASP A 312 -3.48 25.29 17.68
N GLY A 313 -4.34 24.51 18.34
CA GLY A 313 -5.29 23.60 17.70
C GLY A 313 -4.67 22.34 17.06
N SER A 314 -3.38 22.11 17.28
CA SER A 314 -2.69 20.93 16.75
C SER A 314 -3.02 19.64 17.48
N ARG A 315 -3.57 19.73 18.70
CA ARG A 315 -4.01 18.58 19.49
C ARG A 315 -5.44 18.77 19.96
N VAL A 316 -6.24 17.72 19.85
CA VAL A 316 -7.60 17.69 20.39
C VAL A 316 -7.79 16.42 21.21
N GLU A 317 -8.54 16.54 22.30
CA GLU A 317 -8.97 15.44 23.14
C GLU A 317 -10.47 15.50 23.39
N PHE A 318 -11.16 14.37 23.22
CA PHE A 318 -12.58 14.22 23.46
C PHE A 318 -12.91 12.78 23.90
N THR A 319 -14.09 12.59 24.45
CA THR A 319 -14.58 11.27 24.85
C THR A 319 -15.92 11.02 24.19
N ILE A 320 -16.08 9.83 23.63
CA ILE A 320 -17.35 9.35 23.10
C ILE A 320 -17.88 8.25 24.00
N CYS A 321 -19.21 8.16 24.13
CA CYS A 321 -19.89 7.15 24.92
C CYS A 321 -20.94 6.44 24.07
N HIS A 322 -20.89 5.10 24.03
CA HIS A 322 -21.87 4.32 23.27
C HIS A 322 -22.40 3.13 24.06
N GLN A 323 -23.70 2.87 23.94
CA GLN A 323 -24.36 1.73 24.55
C GLN A 323 -24.59 0.62 23.55
N PHE A 324 -23.90 -0.51 23.73
CA PHE A 324 -23.99 -1.68 22.85
C PHE A 324 -25.22 -2.54 23.21
N LYS A 325 -26.26 -2.50 22.37
CA LYS A 325 -27.55 -3.18 22.59
C LYS A 325 -27.57 -4.63 22.13
N ASP A 326 -26.69 -5.02 21.23
CA ASP A 326 -26.65 -6.36 20.63
C ASP A 326 -25.40 -7.12 21.06
N ARG A 327 -25.52 -8.47 21.12
CA ARG A 327 -24.38 -9.35 21.36
C ARG A 327 -23.49 -9.42 20.11
N GLY A 328 -22.19 -9.53 20.31
CA GLY A 328 -21.25 -9.64 19.21
C GLY A 328 -19.91 -9.01 19.53
N THR A 329 -19.06 -8.94 18.50
CA THR A 329 -17.79 -8.21 18.55
C THR A 329 -17.91 -7.00 17.65
N PHE A 330 -17.64 -5.83 18.22
CA PHE A 330 -17.69 -4.54 17.56
C PHE A 330 -16.30 -3.92 17.52
N PHE A 331 -16.03 -3.12 16.48
CA PHE A 331 -14.78 -2.39 16.32
C PHE A 331 -15.05 -0.89 16.15
N PRO A 332 -15.44 -0.20 17.25
CA PRO A 332 -15.59 1.24 17.20
C PRO A 332 -14.35 1.89 16.65
N THR A 333 -14.52 2.66 15.58
CA THR A 333 -13.44 3.32 14.85
C THR A 333 -13.65 4.82 14.88
N VAL A 334 -12.63 5.57 15.26
CA VAL A 334 -12.61 7.02 15.22
C VAL A 334 -11.68 7.46 14.09
N ARG A 335 -12.22 8.25 13.16
CA ARG A 335 -11.46 8.89 12.08
C ARG A 335 -11.39 10.38 12.34
N VAL A 336 -10.21 10.97 12.19
CA VAL A 336 -10.04 12.42 12.25
C VAL A 336 -9.47 12.93 10.95
N ALA A 337 -9.71 14.23 10.68
CA ALA A 337 -9.08 14.93 9.60
C ALA A 337 -8.41 16.20 10.10
N SER A 338 -7.26 16.50 9.50
CA SER A 338 -6.54 17.77 9.67
C SER A 338 -6.42 18.51 8.33
N GLN A 339 -6.22 19.79 8.41
CA GLN A 339 -6.02 20.63 7.24
C GLN A 339 -5.13 21.82 7.61
N ARG A 340 -4.19 22.18 6.75
CA ARG A 340 -3.26 23.28 7.02
C ARG A 340 -3.95 24.64 6.94
N LYS A 341 -4.78 24.82 5.91
CA LYS A 341 -5.73 25.94 5.80
C LYS A 341 -7.12 25.37 6.08
N VAL A 342 -7.58 25.55 7.30
CA VAL A 342 -8.89 25.01 7.71
C VAL A 342 -10.00 25.66 6.87
N ASP A 343 -10.62 24.83 6.03
CA ASP A 343 -11.80 25.18 5.24
C ASP A 343 -12.82 24.03 5.33
N PRO A 344 -13.85 24.19 6.19
CA PRO A 344 -14.87 23.16 6.35
C PRO A 344 -15.66 22.87 5.06
N SER A 345 -15.72 23.83 4.14
CA SER A 345 -16.46 23.69 2.88
C SER A 345 -15.69 22.93 1.80
N SER A 346 -14.38 22.74 1.98
CA SER A 346 -13.51 22.11 0.98
C SER A 346 -12.88 20.82 1.50
N PRO A 347 -12.98 19.70 0.76
CA PRO A 347 -12.25 18.49 1.06
C PRO A 347 -10.78 18.55 0.61
N PHE A 348 -10.35 19.59 -0.10
CA PHE A 348 -9.01 19.71 -0.69
C PHE A 348 -7.92 19.75 0.39
N ALA A 349 -6.88 18.94 0.21
CA ALA A 349 -5.76 18.76 1.13
C ALA A 349 -6.21 18.41 2.57
N ARG A 350 -7.34 17.73 2.71
CA ARG A 350 -7.82 17.18 3.97
C ARG A 350 -7.14 15.83 4.22
N ILE A 351 -6.38 15.74 5.30
CA ILE A 351 -5.55 14.59 5.61
C ILE A 351 -6.17 13.80 6.75
N TYR A 352 -6.45 12.54 6.49
CA TYR A 352 -7.15 11.65 7.42
C TYR A 352 -6.20 10.70 8.15
N ASN A 353 -6.61 10.29 9.34
CA ASN A 353 -6.12 9.10 10.02
C ASN A 353 -7.20 8.53 10.93
N LEU A 354 -7.05 7.29 11.34
CA LEU A 354 -8.00 6.59 12.20
C LEU A 354 -7.33 5.74 13.26
N ASP A 355 -8.09 5.40 14.29
CA ASP A 355 -7.76 4.35 15.25
C ASP A 355 -9.04 3.66 15.72
N ARG A 356 -8.90 2.44 16.20
CA ARG A 356 -10.03 1.61 16.61
C ARG A 356 -9.77 0.83 17.88
N VAL A 357 -10.85 0.44 18.52
CA VAL A 357 -10.86 -0.42 19.70
C VAL A 357 -11.78 -1.61 19.48
N ARG A 358 -11.70 -2.61 20.34
CA ARG A 358 -12.53 -3.81 20.26
C ARG A 358 -13.45 -3.91 21.48
N VAL A 359 -14.75 -4.03 21.25
CA VAL A 359 -15.77 -4.26 22.27
C VAL A 359 -16.43 -5.61 22.02
N VAL A 360 -16.33 -6.52 23.00
CA VAL A 360 -16.98 -7.84 22.96
C VAL A 360 -18.17 -7.82 23.89
N VAL A 361 -19.38 -7.97 23.35
CA VAL A 361 -20.64 -7.94 24.08
C VAL A 361 -21.16 -9.37 24.27
N LYS A 362 -21.27 -9.80 25.53
CA LYS A 362 -21.71 -11.14 25.94
C LYS A 362 -23.18 -11.17 26.35
#